data_3526dd3e558dd46f21c5889e8c8372b6
#
_entry.id   3526dd3e558dd46f21c5889e8c8372b6
#
_cell.length_a   1.000
_cell.length_b   1.000
_cell.length_c   1.000
_cell.angle_alpha   90.00
_cell.angle_beta   90.00
_cell.angle_gamma   90.00
#
_symmetry.space_group_name_H-M   'P 1'
#
loop_
_entity.id
_entity.type
_entity.pdbx_description
1 polymer ?
#
loop_
_entity_poly.entity_id
_entity_poly.type
_entity_poly.pdbx_seq_one_letter_code
_entity_poly.pdbx_strand_id
1 'polypeptide(L)'
;MIQHVIPVPPLCGGREILDTKASRPLGDAFPKEPLGSAFVAYQDDITKGFFRSLKLISIAGNMIYCLSDLLLQHRNDRASHIALIDGQHRLSYAELIRQTERCGVQLQAAGVQRGDHVAIYLQRSVESVVALFAVWSLGAVVVIINDVLKNRQVNYIIDHSEASFLITDNRLRTSLTECPLSPDRILIVDSGELAGEKFTPSRVIGADLALIIYTSGSTGMPKGIMLSHNNLISGARIVTDYLHLTRDEIIVSLLPFSFDYGLNQLLTALLIGGTLVIQRSLLPADICNTLNRERITGMGAVPMVWQQLAGDRSPFTKTQFPHLRYITNTGGRMPESITKLFRQTHPHVQIYLMFGLTEAFRSTFLPPDQVDVRPGSIGKAIPNVELLVLNERGELCKPGEEGELVHRGANIAIGYWRDPENTAQRFRPAPFQQGKGGQTEIAVYSGDYVKTDEEGFIYFIGRKDQMIKSHGMRVSPEEIEDCIFASRMVLHAVAFAVPFDEVRSTIVIALVPSDHKSFSQKELSLYCKANMPEYLRPDVVWQLESFPLTSSGKPDRVRLKEMYTEQNQKF
;
A
#
# COMPACT_ATOMS: atom_id res chain seq x y z
N MET A 1 -16.84 -5.14 50.40
CA MET A 1 -16.56 -4.22 51.51
C MET A 1 -15.26 -3.50 51.24
N ILE A 2 -15.32 -2.19 51.41
CA ILE A 2 -14.29 -1.16 51.38
C ILE A 2 -14.08 -0.51 50.03
N GLN A 3 -14.86 0.56 49.84
CA GLN A 3 -14.67 1.68 48.93
C GLN A 3 -13.44 2.51 49.36
N HIS A 4 -12.64 2.95 48.43
CA HIS A 4 -11.82 4.16 48.64
C HIS A 4 -12.18 5.20 47.56
N VAL A 5 -12.86 6.23 48.09
CA VAL A 5 -13.16 7.50 47.43
C VAL A 5 -11.94 8.40 47.58
N ILE A 6 -11.46 9.01 46.52
CA ILE A 6 -10.45 10.08 46.54
C ILE A 6 -11.17 11.40 46.25
N PRO A 7 -11.00 12.45 47.09
CA PRO A 7 -11.73 13.69 46.97
C PRO A 7 -11.11 14.70 46.00
N VAL A 8 -11.98 15.47 45.36
CA VAL A 8 -11.69 16.64 44.50
C VAL A 8 -11.54 17.87 45.42
N PRO A 9 -10.55 18.75 45.27
CA PRO A 9 -10.50 20.03 45.94
C PRO A 9 -11.27 21.14 45.22
N PRO A 10 -11.77 22.16 45.95
CA PRO A 10 -12.72 23.13 45.43
C PRO A 10 -12.10 24.37 44.82
N LEU A 11 -12.88 25.00 43.95
CA LEU A 11 -12.68 26.33 43.36
C LEU A 11 -12.90 27.44 44.38
N CYS A 12 -11.95 28.37 44.51
CA CYS A 12 -12.10 29.74 45.04
C CYS A 12 -11.39 30.64 44.02
N GLY A 13 -11.90 31.69 43.43
CA GLY A 13 -12.75 32.76 43.95
C GLY A 13 -11.87 33.96 44.36
N GLY A 14 -11.79 35.01 43.51
CA GLY A 14 -11.13 36.25 43.91
C GLY A 14 -10.99 37.23 42.76
N ARG A 15 -11.93 38.17 42.66
CA ARG A 15 -11.81 39.40 41.86
C ARG A 15 -10.83 40.36 42.55
N GLU A 16 -9.99 41.04 41.81
CA GLU A 16 -9.53 42.37 42.16
C GLU A 16 -9.48 43.27 40.92
N ILE A 17 -10.19 44.39 41.07
CA ILE A 17 -10.27 45.55 40.19
C ILE A 17 -9.13 46.49 40.62
N LEU A 18 -8.31 46.94 39.67
CA LEU A 18 -7.49 48.13 39.89
C LEU A 18 -7.70 49.13 38.73
N ASP A 19 -8.39 50.17 39.14
CA ASP A 19 -8.63 51.42 38.47
C ASP A 19 -7.37 52.30 38.50
N THR A 20 -6.89 52.82 37.40
CA THR A 20 -6.06 54.02 37.38
C THR A 20 -6.37 54.87 36.16
N LYS A 21 -7.04 55.96 36.43
CA LYS A 21 -7.20 57.15 35.58
C LYS A 21 -5.85 57.83 35.33
N ALA A 22 -5.56 58.19 34.08
CA ALA A 22 -4.81 59.40 33.78
C ALA A 22 -5.22 59.96 32.43
N SER A 23 -5.96 61.04 32.46
CA SER A 23 -6.36 61.90 31.37
C SER A 23 -5.23 62.86 30.99
N ARG A 24 -4.95 63.05 29.69
CA ARG A 24 -4.54 64.34 29.09
C ARG A 24 -5.00 64.44 27.67
N PRO A 25 -5.52 65.60 27.23
CA PRO A 25 -6.02 65.83 25.88
C PRO A 25 -4.93 66.39 24.95
N LEU A 26 -4.92 65.99 23.72
CA LEU A 26 -4.19 66.69 22.64
C LEU A 26 -5.17 67.07 21.55
N GLY A 27 -5.07 68.33 21.20
CA GLY A 27 -6.02 69.11 20.49
C GLY A 27 -6.14 68.84 18.98
N ASP A 28 -7.16 69.50 18.49
CA ASP A 28 -7.65 69.66 17.14
C ASP A 28 -6.57 69.90 16.07
N ALA A 29 -6.66 69.17 14.98
CA ALA A 29 -6.38 69.63 13.62
C ALA A 29 -6.60 68.54 12.59
N PHE A 30 -7.80 68.39 12.04
CA PHE A 30 -8.03 67.89 10.69
C PHE A 30 -9.28 68.52 10.10
N PRO A 31 -9.23 68.97 8.81
CA PRO A 31 -10.34 69.64 8.17
C PRO A 31 -11.44 68.65 7.79
N LYS A 32 -12.69 69.07 8.01
CA LYS A 32 -13.91 68.39 7.60
C LYS A 32 -14.19 68.74 6.14
N GLU A 33 -13.99 67.81 5.22
CA GLU A 33 -14.66 67.76 3.94
C GLU A 33 -15.29 66.38 3.69
N PRO A 34 -16.46 66.31 3.03
CA PRO A 34 -17.23 65.09 2.93
C PRO A 34 -16.74 64.18 1.78
N LEU A 35 -15.96 63.19 2.08
CA LEU A 35 -15.61 62.10 1.15
C LEU A 35 -16.69 61.00 1.16
N GLY A 36 -17.90 61.37 0.75
CA GLY A 36 -19.08 60.50 0.86
C GLY A 36 -19.47 59.68 -0.37
N SER A 37 -18.92 59.93 -1.56
CA SER A 37 -19.41 59.27 -2.78
C SER A 37 -18.37 58.41 -3.54
N ALA A 38 -17.08 58.74 -3.42
CA ALA A 38 -16.02 57.99 -4.13
C ALA A 38 -15.63 56.68 -3.39
N PHE A 39 -15.78 56.67 -2.06
CA PHE A 39 -15.39 55.50 -1.27
C PHE A 39 -16.42 54.34 -1.35
N VAL A 40 -17.70 54.64 -1.52
CA VAL A 40 -18.77 53.65 -1.70
C VAL A 40 -18.69 53.02 -3.09
N ALA A 41 -18.37 53.81 -4.14
CA ALA A 41 -18.18 53.25 -5.48
C ALA A 41 -16.93 52.37 -5.60
N TYR A 42 -15.85 52.68 -4.86
CA TYR A 42 -14.62 51.87 -4.85
C TYR A 42 -14.76 50.57 -4.05
N GLN A 43 -15.56 50.58 -2.97
CA GLN A 43 -15.90 49.34 -2.25
C GLN A 43 -16.83 48.42 -3.05
N ASP A 44 -17.79 48.99 -3.82
CA ASP A 44 -18.68 48.19 -4.67
C ASP A 44 -17.97 47.55 -5.86
N ASP A 45 -16.97 48.20 -6.43
CA ASP A 45 -16.16 47.62 -7.52
C ASP A 45 -15.16 46.57 -7.03
N ILE A 46 -14.56 46.73 -5.85
CA ILE A 46 -13.70 45.73 -5.24
C ILE A 46 -14.53 44.50 -4.81
N THR A 47 -15.69 44.69 -4.21
CA THR A 47 -16.57 43.57 -3.83
C THR A 47 -17.14 42.87 -5.06
N LYS A 48 -17.56 43.59 -6.10
CA LYS A 48 -18.03 42.99 -7.36
C LYS A 48 -16.91 42.30 -8.14
N GLY A 49 -15.70 42.85 -8.15
CA GLY A 49 -14.50 42.22 -8.70
C GLY A 49 -14.10 40.98 -7.92
N PHE A 50 -14.12 41.06 -6.58
CA PHE A 50 -13.81 39.94 -5.67
C PHE A 50 -14.87 38.84 -5.77
N PHE A 51 -16.16 39.16 -5.80
CA PHE A 51 -17.24 38.18 -6.01
C PHE A 51 -17.30 37.65 -7.46
N ARG A 52 -16.85 38.40 -8.48
CA ARG A 52 -16.66 37.86 -9.84
C ARG A 52 -15.46 36.93 -9.92
N SER A 53 -14.37 37.20 -9.23
CA SER A 53 -13.23 36.26 -9.10
C SER A 53 -13.57 35.03 -8.25
N LEU A 54 -14.39 35.20 -7.20
CA LEU A 54 -14.90 34.05 -6.41
C LEU A 54 -15.95 33.22 -7.17
N LYS A 55 -16.63 33.77 -8.19
CA LYS A 55 -17.49 32.97 -9.08
C LYS A 55 -16.73 32.10 -10.08
N LEU A 56 -15.42 32.30 -10.23
CA LEU A 56 -14.55 31.50 -11.10
C LEU A 56 -13.73 30.46 -10.34
N ILE A 57 -13.80 30.41 -9.01
CA ILE A 57 -13.34 29.30 -8.21
C ILE A 57 -14.56 28.60 -7.61
N SER A 58 -15.45 28.15 -8.46
CA SER A 58 -16.21 26.95 -8.16
C SER A 58 -15.20 25.79 -8.22
N ILE A 59 -14.40 25.66 -7.18
CA ILE A 59 -13.80 24.41 -6.78
C ILE A 59 -14.98 23.57 -6.22
N ALA A 60 -15.89 23.20 -7.11
CA ALA A 60 -16.77 22.07 -6.92
C ALA A 60 -15.97 20.79 -7.29
N GLY A 61 -14.75 20.67 -6.78
CA GLY A 61 -14.18 19.39 -6.50
C GLY A 61 -14.95 18.88 -5.29
N ASN A 62 -15.79 17.86 -5.44
CA ASN A 62 -16.40 17.18 -4.32
C ASN A 62 -15.29 16.82 -3.33
N MET A 63 -15.37 17.37 -2.10
CA MET A 63 -14.35 17.09 -1.09
C MET A 63 -14.45 15.60 -0.74
N ILE A 64 -13.32 14.88 -0.85
CA ILE A 64 -13.23 13.45 -0.59
C ILE A 64 -12.85 13.27 0.86
N TYR A 65 -13.77 12.75 1.66
CA TYR A 65 -13.58 12.47 3.08
C TYR A 65 -13.53 10.98 3.40
N CYS A 66 -14.20 10.16 2.61
CA CYS A 66 -14.25 8.71 2.78
C CYS A 66 -14.05 7.99 1.44
N LEU A 67 -13.79 6.68 1.49
CA LEU A 67 -13.47 5.90 0.28
C LEU A 67 -14.62 5.82 -0.71
N SER A 68 -15.87 5.83 -0.25
CA SER A 68 -17.02 5.87 -1.15
C SER A 68 -17.06 7.13 -2.03
N ASP A 69 -16.49 8.25 -1.55
CA ASP A 69 -16.43 9.50 -2.31
C ASP A 69 -15.56 9.38 -3.57
N LEU A 70 -14.54 8.46 -3.55
CA LEU A 70 -13.69 8.20 -4.72
C LEU A 70 -14.52 7.76 -5.94
N LEU A 71 -15.61 7.07 -5.71
CA LEU A 71 -16.54 6.63 -6.75
C LEU A 71 -17.65 7.65 -6.99
N LEU A 72 -18.26 8.15 -5.92
CA LEU A 72 -19.46 8.99 -5.98
C LEU A 72 -19.20 10.38 -6.59
N GLN A 73 -17.98 10.92 -6.49
CA GLN A 73 -17.61 12.20 -7.11
C GLN A 73 -17.81 12.21 -8.63
N HIS A 74 -17.77 11.03 -9.27
CA HIS A 74 -17.88 10.87 -10.72
C HIS A 74 -19.34 10.65 -11.21
N ARG A 75 -20.32 10.73 -10.30
CA ARG A 75 -21.74 10.49 -10.61
C ARG A 75 -22.28 11.35 -11.75
N ASN A 76 -21.81 12.59 -11.88
CA ASN A 76 -22.34 13.55 -12.82
C ASN A 76 -21.41 13.80 -14.02
N ASP A 77 -20.14 14.09 -13.77
CA ASP A 77 -19.18 14.54 -14.80
C ASP A 77 -18.55 13.40 -15.61
N ARG A 78 -18.52 12.18 -15.04
CA ARG A 78 -17.93 10.99 -15.67
C ARG A 78 -18.91 9.81 -15.73
N ALA A 79 -20.19 10.04 -15.56
CA ALA A 79 -21.21 8.98 -15.46
C ALA A 79 -21.14 7.93 -16.58
N SER A 80 -20.93 8.33 -17.83
CA SER A 80 -20.83 7.45 -19.00
C SER A 80 -19.42 6.91 -19.28
N HIS A 81 -18.39 7.42 -18.58
CA HIS A 81 -17.03 6.93 -18.77
C HIS A 81 -16.86 5.53 -18.18
N ILE A 82 -16.07 4.68 -18.84
CA ILE A 82 -15.79 3.32 -18.35
C ILE A 82 -14.89 3.39 -17.13
N ALA A 83 -15.41 2.91 -15.99
CA ALA A 83 -14.69 2.80 -14.73
C ALA A 83 -13.91 1.50 -14.61
N LEU A 84 -14.55 0.37 -15.01
CA LEU A 84 -13.98 -0.97 -14.89
C LEU A 84 -14.13 -1.75 -16.19
N ILE A 85 -13.08 -2.54 -16.51
CA ILE A 85 -13.10 -3.55 -17.56
C ILE A 85 -12.69 -4.89 -16.94
N ASP A 86 -13.55 -5.89 -17.05
CA ASP A 86 -13.32 -7.26 -16.58
C ASP A 86 -13.65 -8.26 -17.68
N GLY A 87 -12.66 -8.68 -18.42
CA GLY A 87 -12.83 -9.49 -19.63
C GLY A 87 -13.65 -8.76 -20.69
N GLN A 88 -14.87 -9.22 -20.95
CA GLN A 88 -15.81 -8.58 -21.88
C GLN A 88 -16.75 -7.58 -21.20
N HIS A 89 -16.81 -7.59 -19.88
CA HIS A 89 -17.65 -6.68 -19.12
C HIS A 89 -17.03 -5.30 -19.00
N ARG A 90 -17.74 -4.28 -19.42
CA ARG A 90 -17.35 -2.88 -19.36
C ARG A 90 -18.39 -2.10 -18.58
N LEU A 91 -18.02 -1.61 -17.40
CA LEU A 91 -18.91 -0.84 -16.55
C LEU A 91 -18.55 0.64 -16.58
N SER A 92 -19.53 1.47 -16.88
CA SER A 92 -19.43 2.91 -16.67
C SER A 92 -19.45 3.27 -15.19
N TYR A 93 -19.03 4.48 -14.84
CA TYR A 93 -19.16 4.99 -13.46
C TYR A 93 -20.60 4.93 -12.96
N ALA A 94 -21.57 5.32 -13.81
CA ALA A 94 -22.99 5.25 -13.45
C ALA A 94 -23.46 3.82 -13.12
N GLU A 95 -23.00 2.84 -13.89
CA GLU A 95 -23.34 1.42 -13.65
C GLU A 95 -22.66 0.88 -12.42
N LEU A 96 -21.39 1.21 -12.19
CA LEU A 96 -20.65 0.80 -11.01
C LEU A 96 -21.28 1.38 -9.74
N ILE A 97 -21.64 2.68 -9.73
CA ILE A 97 -22.36 3.32 -8.63
C ILE A 97 -23.67 2.62 -8.36
N ARG A 98 -24.47 2.34 -9.40
CA ARG A 98 -25.77 1.68 -9.29
C ARG A 98 -25.64 0.27 -8.71
N GLN A 99 -24.64 -0.52 -9.15
CA GLN A 99 -24.37 -1.84 -8.59
C GLN A 99 -23.92 -1.77 -7.14
N THR A 100 -23.07 -0.78 -6.79
CA THR A 100 -22.65 -0.52 -5.42
C THR A 100 -23.83 -0.19 -4.51
N GLU A 101 -24.74 0.69 -4.95
CA GLU A 101 -25.94 1.03 -4.19
C GLU A 101 -26.87 -0.18 -3.99
N ARG A 102 -27.04 -1.02 -5.02
CA ARG A 102 -27.83 -2.26 -4.91
C ARG A 102 -27.21 -3.24 -3.90
N CYS A 103 -25.90 -3.46 -3.97
CA CYS A 103 -25.19 -4.27 -2.99
C CYS A 103 -25.33 -3.68 -1.57
N GLY A 104 -25.28 -2.35 -1.44
CA GLY A 104 -25.51 -1.65 -0.17
C GLY A 104 -26.91 -1.91 0.40
N VAL A 105 -27.97 -1.93 -0.43
CA VAL A 105 -29.33 -2.30 0.00
C VAL A 105 -29.37 -3.75 0.51
N GLN A 106 -28.73 -4.69 -0.19
CA GLN A 106 -28.66 -6.09 0.25
C GLN A 106 -27.98 -6.24 1.61
N LEU A 107 -26.85 -5.52 1.81
CA LEU A 107 -26.13 -5.51 3.08
C LEU A 107 -26.97 -4.89 4.21
N GLN A 108 -27.68 -3.80 3.95
CA GLN A 108 -28.60 -3.19 4.92
C GLN A 108 -29.75 -4.15 5.29
N ALA A 109 -30.35 -4.80 4.32
CA ALA A 109 -31.40 -5.80 4.56
C ALA A 109 -30.89 -7.02 5.35
N ALA A 110 -29.63 -7.42 5.17
CA ALA A 110 -28.97 -8.44 5.97
C ALA A 110 -28.61 -7.98 7.39
N GLY A 111 -28.76 -6.67 7.68
CA GLY A 111 -28.53 -6.11 9.01
C GLY A 111 -27.11 -5.58 9.23
N VAL A 112 -26.32 -5.36 8.17
CA VAL A 112 -25.00 -4.72 8.28
C VAL A 112 -25.14 -3.28 8.75
N GLN A 113 -24.39 -2.91 9.78
CA GLN A 113 -24.40 -1.60 10.40
C GLN A 113 -23.01 -0.92 10.32
N ARG A 114 -22.96 0.37 10.61
CA ARG A 114 -21.71 1.11 10.74
C ARG A 114 -20.83 0.49 11.82
N GLY A 115 -19.55 0.27 11.49
CA GLY A 115 -18.56 -0.33 12.38
C GLY A 115 -18.51 -1.85 12.35
N ASP A 116 -19.48 -2.53 11.72
CA ASP A 116 -19.41 -3.98 11.53
C ASP A 116 -18.20 -4.34 10.65
N HIS A 117 -17.57 -5.45 10.95
CA HIS A 117 -16.51 -6.00 10.10
C HIS A 117 -17.13 -6.96 9.08
N VAL A 118 -16.89 -6.68 7.81
CA VAL A 118 -17.41 -7.47 6.69
C VAL A 118 -16.25 -8.10 5.94
N ALA A 119 -16.11 -9.41 6.03
CA ALA A 119 -15.13 -10.17 5.28
C ALA A 119 -15.54 -10.24 3.79
N ILE A 120 -14.57 -9.96 2.90
CA ILE A 120 -14.76 -10.10 1.46
C ILE A 120 -13.80 -11.17 0.98
N TYR A 121 -14.35 -12.35 0.64
CA TYR A 121 -13.60 -13.49 0.09
C TYR A 121 -14.06 -13.73 -1.34
N LEU A 122 -13.51 -12.94 -2.24
CA LEU A 122 -13.82 -12.93 -3.67
C LEU A 122 -12.54 -12.85 -4.48
N GLN A 123 -12.56 -13.47 -5.65
CA GLN A 123 -11.56 -13.20 -6.66
C GLN A 123 -11.67 -11.75 -7.12
N ARG A 124 -10.57 -11.16 -7.54
CA ARG A 124 -10.54 -9.81 -8.12
C ARG A 124 -11.47 -9.76 -9.34
N SER A 125 -12.54 -8.98 -9.24
CA SER A 125 -13.62 -8.89 -10.21
C SER A 125 -14.43 -7.60 -10.03
N VAL A 126 -15.40 -7.35 -10.90
CA VAL A 126 -16.39 -6.28 -10.71
C VAL A 126 -17.10 -6.42 -9.37
N GLU A 127 -17.54 -7.63 -9.03
CA GLU A 127 -18.26 -7.93 -7.79
C GLU A 127 -17.43 -7.59 -6.56
N SER A 128 -16.12 -7.88 -6.58
CA SER A 128 -15.24 -7.52 -5.47
C SER A 128 -15.09 -6.01 -5.30
N VAL A 129 -15.06 -5.22 -6.38
CA VAL A 129 -15.05 -3.75 -6.31
C VAL A 129 -16.38 -3.23 -5.80
N VAL A 130 -17.50 -3.75 -6.29
CA VAL A 130 -18.86 -3.40 -5.84
C VAL A 130 -18.98 -3.65 -4.34
N ALA A 131 -18.56 -4.84 -3.86
CA ALA A 131 -18.60 -5.20 -2.44
C ALA A 131 -17.78 -4.24 -1.56
N LEU A 132 -16.54 -3.92 -1.97
CA LEU A 132 -15.67 -2.97 -1.26
C LEU A 132 -16.36 -1.62 -1.05
N PHE A 133 -16.88 -1.04 -2.12
CA PHE A 133 -17.50 0.27 -2.07
C PHE A 133 -18.87 0.27 -1.38
N ALA A 134 -19.63 -0.82 -1.46
CA ALA A 134 -20.88 -0.99 -0.72
C ALA A 134 -20.65 -1.03 0.79
N VAL A 135 -19.68 -1.81 1.25
CA VAL A 135 -19.30 -1.90 2.67
C VAL A 135 -18.82 -0.55 3.19
N TRP A 136 -17.93 0.14 2.47
CA TRP A 136 -17.46 1.48 2.87
C TRP A 136 -18.60 2.52 2.87
N SER A 137 -19.57 2.43 1.96
CA SER A 137 -20.72 3.33 1.93
C SER A 137 -21.64 3.16 3.13
N LEU A 138 -21.63 2.01 3.77
CA LEU A 138 -22.35 1.73 5.02
C LEU A 138 -21.54 2.11 6.27
N GLY A 139 -20.30 2.57 6.12
CA GLY A 139 -19.40 2.84 7.24
C GLY A 139 -18.98 1.58 7.98
N ALA A 140 -19.10 0.43 7.34
CA ALA A 140 -18.60 -0.84 7.81
C ALA A 140 -17.11 -1.01 7.42
N VAL A 141 -16.40 -1.85 8.15
CA VAL A 141 -14.97 -2.12 7.98
C VAL A 141 -14.79 -3.30 7.03
N VAL A 142 -14.02 -3.11 5.99
CA VAL A 142 -13.68 -4.18 5.06
C VAL A 142 -12.58 -5.05 5.65
N VAL A 143 -12.74 -6.37 5.57
CA VAL A 143 -11.71 -7.38 5.83
C VAL A 143 -11.44 -8.13 4.53
N ILE A 144 -10.38 -7.78 3.80
CA ILE A 144 -10.09 -8.42 2.50
C ILE A 144 -9.35 -9.74 2.72
N ILE A 145 -9.93 -10.83 2.21
CA ILE A 145 -9.34 -12.16 2.23
C ILE A 145 -8.90 -12.54 0.82
N ASN A 146 -7.65 -12.95 0.67
CA ASN A 146 -7.10 -13.40 -0.61
C ASN A 146 -7.73 -14.74 -1.03
N ASP A 147 -8.20 -14.84 -2.27
CA ASP A 147 -8.88 -16.00 -2.84
C ASP A 147 -8.01 -17.25 -3.01
N VAL A 148 -6.67 -17.12 -2.89
CA VAL A 148 -5.75 -18.26 -2.91
C VAL A 148 -5.54 -18.93 -1.54
N LEU A 149 -6.00 -18.29 -0.45
CA LEU A 149 -5.88 -18.83 0.90
C LEU A 149 -6.71 -20.09 1.07
N LYS A 150 -6.23 -20.98 1.95
CA LYS A 150 -6.90 -22.23 2.24
C LYS A 150 -7.89 -22.05 3.41
N ASN A 151 -8.84 -22.95 3.49
CA ASN A 151 -9.95 -22.93 4.45
C ASN A 151 -9.51 -22.56 5.89
N ARG A 152 -8.44 -23.19 6.41
CA ARG A 152 -7.90 -22.87 7.75
C ARG A 152 -7.53 -21.39 7.91
N GLN A 153 -6.87 -20.81 6.91
CA GLN A 153 -6.43 -19.42 6.94
C GLN A 153 -7.62 -18.46 6.80
N VAL A 154 -8.58 -18.79 5.93
CA VAL A 154 -9.80 -18.01 5.74
C VAL A 154 -10.61 -17.97 7.03
N ASN A 155 -10.88 -19.14 7.65
CA ASN A 155 -11.60 -19.24 8.91
C ASN A 155 -10.89 -18.49 10.04
N TYR A 156 -9.55 -18.59 10.12
CA TYR A 156 -8.77 -17.81 11.07
C TYR A 156 -8.97 -16.30 10.88
N ILE A 157 -8.93 -15.81 9.65
CA ILE A 157 -9.11 -14.38 9.39
C ILE A 157 -10.52 -13.92 9.75
N ILE A 158 -11.55 -14.69 9.42
CA ILE A 158 -12.94 -14.39 9.77
C ILE A 158 -13.12 -14.30 11.29
N ASP A 159 -12.60 -15.30 12.02
CA ASP A 159 -12.71 -15.35 13.48
C ASP A 159 -11.85 -14.26 14.15
N HIS A 160 -10.59 -14.15 13.79
CA HIS A 160 -9.67 -13.19 14.39
C HIS A 160 -10.06 -11.74 14.12
N SER A 161 -10.60 -11.44 12.93
CA SER A 161 -11.09 -10.09 12.59
C SER A 161 -12.43 -9.76 13.23
N GLU A 162 -13.09 -10.72 13.89
CA GLU A 162 -14.46 -10.58 14.40
C GLU A 162 -15.45 -10.17 13.30
N ALA A 163 -15.23 -10.68 12.07
CA ALA A 163 -16.13 -10.40 10.98
C ALA A 163 -17.53 -10.95 11.28
N SER A 164 -18.52 -10.07 11.22
CA SER A 164 -19.93 -10.42 11.47
C SER A 164 -20.67 -10.85 10.22
N PHE A 165 -20.09 -10.58 9.03
CA PHE A 165 -20.61 -10.97 7.73
C PHE A 165 -19.49 -11.41 6.79
N LEU A 166 -19.83 -12.27 5.83
CA LEU A 166 -18.96 -12.71 4.74
C LEU A 166 -19.64 -12.46 3.40
N ILE A 167 -18.95 -11.77 2.50
CA ILE A 167 -19.32 -11.64 1.08
C ILE A 167 -18.44 -12.58 0.27
N THR A 168 -19.03 -13.49 -0.49
CA THR A 168 -18.31 -14.48 -1.29
C THR A 168 -19.10 -14.90 -2.53
N ASP A 169 -18.53 -15.72 -3.40
CA ASP A 169 -19.21 -16.37 -4.52
C ASP A 169 -19.52 -17.86 -4.22
N ASN A 170 -20.36 -18.48 -5.05
CA ASN A 170 -20.73 -19.89 -4.89
C ASN A 170 -19.54 -20.83 -4.95
N ARG A 171 -18.53 -20.55 -5.78
CA ARG A 171 -17.34 -21.36 -5.97
C ARG A 171 -16.48 -21.36 -4.69
N LEU A 172 -16.19 -20.19 -4.16
CA LEU A 172 -15.39 -20.02 -2.95
C LEU A 172 -16.16 -20.48 -1.71
N ARG A 173 -17.49 -20.24 -1.66
CA ARG A 173 -18.37 -20.71 -0.58
C ARG A 173 -18.32 -22.22 -0.44
N THR A 174 -18.38 -22.97 -1.54
CA THR A 174 -18.32 -24.45 -1.50
C THR A 174 -16.97 -24.99 -1.02
N SER A 175 -15.90 -24.20 -1.14
CA SER A 175 -14.56 -24.55 -0.64
C SER A 175 -14.40 -24.31 0.87
N LEU A 176 -15.32 -23.54 1.50
CA LEU A 176 -15.27 -23.23 2.92
C LEU A 176 -15.98 -24.32 3.73
N THR A 177 -15.22 -25.09 4.50
CA THR A 177 -15.71 -26.01 5.52
C THR A 177 -15.53 -25.37 6.90
N GLU A 178 -16.47 -25.65 7.82
CA GLU A 178 -16.40 -25.15 9.21
C GLU A 178 -16.28 -23.64 9.33
N CYS A 179 -16.95 -22.89 8.41
CA CYS A 179 -17.00 -21.44 8.48
C CYS A 179 -17.57 -20.97 9.84
N PRO A 180 -16.92 -20.04 10.55
CA PRO A 180 -17.39 -19.61 11.87
C PRO A 180 -18.68 -18.80 11.82
N LEU A 181 -19.11 -18.34 10.64
CA LEU A 181 -20.36 -17.58 10.45
C LEU A 181 -21.54 -18.49 10.13
N SER A 182 -22.71 -18.15 10.66
CA SER A 182 -23.97 -18.79 10.30
C SER A 182 -24.37 -18.49 8.84
N PRO A 183 -25.14 -19.35 8.17
CA PRO A 183 -25.48 -19.20 6.75
C PRO A 183 -26.17 -17.88 6.40
N ASP A 184 -26.98 -17.31 7.30
CA ASP A 184 -27.66 -16.03 7.15
C ASP A 184 -26.72 -14.81 7.18
N ARG A 185 -25.48 -15.00 7.65
CA ARG A 185 -24.41 -14.00 7.66
C ARG A 185 -23.49 -14.12 6.47
N ILE A 186 -23.76 -15.03 5.52
CA ILE A 186 -22.96 -15.23 4.32
C ILE A 186 -23.78 -14.76 3.11
N LEU A 187 -23.32 -13.66 2.51
CA LEU A 187 -23.93 -13.10 1.32
C LEU A 187 -23.19 -13.60 0.09
N ILE A 188 -23.96 -14.24 -0.79
CA ILE A 188 -23.45 -14.62 -2.11
C ILE A 188 -23.69 -13.44 -3.05
N VAL A 189 -22.63 -12.96 -3.67
CA VAL A 189 -22.75 -11.95 -4.72
C VAL A 189 -23.40 -12.62 -5.92
N ASP A 190 -24.68 -12.28 -6.15
CA ASP A 190 -25.41 -12.69 -7.32
C ASP A 190 -26.02 -11.45 -7.99
N SER A 191 -26.12 -11.50 -9.30
CA SER A 191 -26.67 -10.43 -10.14
C SER A 191 -28.18 -10.23 -10.01
N GLY A 192 -28.80 -10.79 -8.96
CA GLY A 192 -30.24 -10.74 -8.70
C GLY A 192 -30.80 -9.31 -8.61
N GLU A 193 -31.96 -9.10 -9.20
CA GLU A 193 -32.66 -7.82 -9.11
C GLU A 193 -33.35 -7.67 -7.76
N LEU A 194 -32.93 -6.68 -6.97
CA LEU A 194 -33.72 -6.16 -5.85
C LEU A 194 -34.53 -4.96 -6.34
N ALA A 195 -35.81 -5.09 -6.38
CA ALA A 195 -36.72 -4.01 -6.75
C ALA A 195 -37.10 -3.18 -5.51
N GLY A 196 -36.93 -1.89 -5.58
CA GLY A 196 -37.73 -0.93 -4.85
C GLY A 196 -37.17 -0.29 -3.59
N GLU A 197 -36.09 -0.74 -2.98
CA GLU A 197 -35.52 -0.08 -1.79
C GLU A 197 -34.48 0.99 -2.13
N LYS A 198 -34.58 2.13 -1.45
CA LYS A 198 -33.65 3.24 -1.62
C LYS A 198 -32.43 3.03 -0.73
N PHE A 199 -31.25 2.98 -1.33
CA PHE A 199 -29.99 2.96 -0.59
C PHE A 199 -29.79 4.23 0.23
N THR A 200 -29.44 4.05 1.51
CA THR A 200 -29.13 5.17 2.41
C THR A 200 -27.71 4.97 2.96
N PRO A 201 -26.72 5.71 2.45
CA PRO A 201 -25.35 5.59 2.94
C PRO A 201 -25.24 6.11 4.39
N SER A 202 -24.34 5.51 5.15
CA SER A 202 -24.01 5.97 6.50
C SER A 202 -23.10 7.20 6.45
N ARG A 203 -23.18 8.03 7.49
CA ARG A 203 -22.26 9.15 7.66
C ARG A 203 -20.90 8.64 8.16
N VAL A 204 -19.85 8.80 7.38
CA VAL A 204 -18.48 8.34 7.62
C VAL A 204 -17.55 9.54 7.71
N ILE A 205 -16.53 9.46 8.55
CA ILE A 205 -15.44 10.43 8.61
C ILE A 205 -14.10 9.77 8.25
N GLY A 206 -13.14 10.57 7.83
CA GLY A 206 -11.84 10.08 7.38
C GLY A 206 -11.03 9.30 8.43
N ALA A 207 -11.27 9.55 9.71
CA ALA A 207 -10.62 8.85 10.82
C ALA A 207 -11.23 7.48 11.15
N ASP A 208 -12.44 7.16 10.63
CA ASP A 208 -13.07 5.86 10.86
C ASP A 208 -12.19 4.74 10.27
N LEU A 209 -12.19 3.58 10.94
CA LEU A 209 -11.52 2.38 10.44
C LEU A 209 -12.22 1.94 9.15
N ALA A 210 -11.44 1.77 8.09
CA ALA A 210 -11.96 1.42 6.77
C ALA A 210 -11.61 -0.01 6.34
N LEU A 211 -10.42 -0.47 6.76
CA LEU A 211 -9.85 -1.72 6.27
C LEU A 211 -9.02 -2.41 7.34
N ILE A 212 -9.18 -3.72 7.44
CA ILE A 212 -8.21 -4.61 8.06
C ILE A 212 -7.62 -5.50 6.96
N ILE A 213 -6.33 -5.32 6.68
CA ILE A 213 -5.62 -6.11 5.68
C ILE A 213 -4.65 -7.07 6.37
N TYR A 214 -4.71 -8.34 5.99
CA TYR A 214 -3.88 -9.38 6.60
C TYR A 214 -2.60 -9.61 5.81
N THR A 215 -1.47 -9.56 6.52
CA THR A 215 -0.14 -9.85 5.98
C THR A 215 0.46 -11.08 6.64
N SER A 216 1.28 -11.84 5.89
CA SER A 216 2.04 -12.96 6.44
C SER A 216 3.06 -12.43 7.45
N GLY A 217 2.83 -12.70 8.74
CA GLY A 217 3.78 -12.35 9.79
C GLY A 217 4.96 -13.31 9.84
N SER A 218 6.11 -12.84 10.34
CA SER A 218 7.29 -13.68 10.62
C SER A 218 7.02 -14.78 11.67
N THR A 219 5.90 -14.70 12.39
CA THR A 219 5.50 -15.63 13.47
C THR A 219 4.55 -16.74 13.01
N GLY A 220 4.28 -16.86 11.72
CA GLY A 220 3.48 -17.94 11.12
C GLY A 220 1.97 -17.68 10.98
N MET A 221 1.35 -16.84 11.83
CA MET A 221 -0.07 -16.46 11.67
C MET A 221 -0.18 -15.06 11.09
N PRO A 222 -1.13 -14.82 10.15
CA PRO A 222 -1.33 -13.49 9.55
C PRO A 222 -1.73 -12.44 10.60
N LYS A 223 -1.15 -11.23 10.49
CA LYS A 223 -1.50 -10.07 11.33
C LYS A 223 -2.42 -9.13 10.56
N GLY A 224 -3.48 -8.66 11.20
CA GLY A 224 -4.44 -7.70 10.63
C GLY A 224 -3.96 -6.26 10.87
N ILE A 225 -3.64 -5.54 9.82
CA ILE A 225 -3.23 -4.13 9.87
C ILE A 225 -4.46 -3.24 9.68
N MET A 226 -4.67 -2.31 10.59
CA MET A 226 -5.81 -1.39 10.62
C MET A 226 -5.50 -0.11 9.85
N LEU A 227 -6.31 0.20 8.85
CA LEU A 227 -6.19 1.41 8.02
C LEU A 227 -7.49 2.21 8.04
N SER A 228 -7.37 3.53 8.29
CA SER A 228 -8.49 4.46 8.20
C SER A 228 -8.79 4.86 6.75
N HIS A 229 -9.95 5.49 6.52
CA HIS A 229 -10.25 6.10 5.23
C HIS A 229 -9.17 7.13 4.84
N ASN A 230 -8.71 7.95 5.79
CA ASN A 230 -7.66 8.95 5.54
C ASN A 230 -6.34 8.32 5.09
N ASN A 231 -5.90 7.20 5.68
CA ASN A 231 -4.66 6.54 5.28
C ASN A 231 -4.71 6.12 3.80
N LEU A 232 -5.82 5.48 3.41
CA LEU A 232 -6.01 4.95 2.07
C LEU A 232 -6.17 6.06 1.02
N ILE A 233 -6.96 7.10 1.33
CA ILE A 233 -7.16 8.27 0.44
C ILE A 233 -5.85 9.04 0.29
N SER A 234 -5.11 9.26 1.39
CA SER A 234 -3.80 9.92 1.35
C SER A 234 -2.83 9.17 0.45
N GLY A 235 -2.75 7.84 0.60
CA GLY A 235 -1.91 7.00 -0.25
C GLY A 235 -2.28 7.08 -1.73
N ALA A 236 -3.58 7.05 -2.06
CA ALA A 236 -4.03 7.18 -3.44
C ALA A 236 -3.70 8.56 -4.03
N ARG A 237 -3.91 9.66 -3.28
CA ARG A 237 -3.58 11.03 -3.70
C ARG A 237 -2.10 11.21 -3.97
N ILE A 238 -1.25 10.75 -3.06
CA ILE A 238 0.21 10.86 -3.18
C ILE A 238 0.72 10.12 -4.42
N VAL A 239 0.20 8.90 -4.67
CA VAL A 239 0.57 8.12 -5.86
C VAL A 239 0.11 8.83 -7.13
N THR A 240 -1.09 9.39 -7.15
CA THR A 240 -1.61 10.20 -8.26
C THR A 240 -0.67 11.37 -8.58
N ASP A 241 -0.18 12.03 -7.56
CA ASP A 241 0.66 13.23 -7.68
C ASP A 241 2.02 12.89 -8.30
N TYR A 242 2.82 12.00 -7.70
CA TYR A 242 4.18 11.74 -8.21
C TYR A 242 4.22 10.91 -9.50
N LEU A 243 3.16 10.18 -9.85
CA LEU A 243 3.03 9.51 -11.15
C LEU A 243 2.42 10.43 -12.22
N HIS A 244 2.03 11.66 -11.86
CA HIS A 244 1.37 12.63 -12.74
C HIS A 244 0.16 12.04 -13.47
N LEU A 245 -0.70 11.32 -12.69
CA LEU A 245 -1.84 10.63 -13.28
C LEU A 245 -2.96 11.61 -13.64
N THR A 246 -3.60 11.35 -14.74
CA THR A 246 -4.72 12.14 -15.27
C THR A 246 -5.98 11.30 -15.36
N ARG A 247 -7.12 11.93 -15.60
CA ARG A 247 -8.40 11.24 -15.75
C ARG A 247 -8.52 10.38 -17.02
N ASP A 248 -7.52 10.41 -17.90
CA ASP A 248 -7.48 9.63 -19.14
C ASP A 248 -6.66 8.34 -18.99
N GLU A 249 -6.23 8.03 -17.75
CA GLU A 249 -5.49 6.82 -17.48
C GLU A 249 -6.34 5.57 -17.64
N ILE A 250 -5.71 4.55 -18.23
CA ILE A 250 -6.21 3.18 -18.28
C ILE A 250 -5.17 2.30 -17.59
N ILE A 251 -5.45 1.89 -16.36
CA ILE A 251 -4.51 1.18 -15.50
C ILE A 251 -4.86 -0.31 -15.50
N VAL A 252 -3.88 -1.18 -15.79
CA VAL A 252 -4.09 -2.63 -15.64
C VAL A 252 -3.79 -3.08 -14.22
N SER A 253 -4.75 -3.79 -13.61
CA SER A 253 -4.65 -4.40 -12.30
C SER A 253 -4.20 -5.87 -12.44
N LEU A 254 -2.95 -6.14 -12.09
CA LEU A 254 -2.37 -7.50 -12.07
C LEU A 254 -2.35 -8.12 -10.68
N LEU A 255 -2.39 -7.29 -9.63
CA LEU A 255 -2.17 -7.70 -8.25
C LEU A 255 -3.50 -7.82 -7.48
N PRO A 256 -3.62 -8.74 -6.51
CA PRO A 256 -4.84 -8.89 -5.72
C PRO A 256 -5.13 -7.64 -4.87
N PHE A 257 -6.42 -7.36 -4.62
CA PHE A 257 -6.82 -6.23 -3.75
C PHE A 257 -6.54 -6.50 -2.26
N SER A 258 -6.29 -7.75 -1.88
CA SER A 258 -5.79 -8.13 -0.55
C SER A 258 -4.30 -7.82 -0.35
N PHE A 259 -3.65 -7.30 -1.37
CA PHE A 259 -2.31 -6.72 -1.31
C PHE A 259 -2.44 -5.20 -1.46
N ASP A 260 -1.86 -4.45 -0.53
CA ASP A 260 -1.97 -2.99 -0.44
C ASP A 260 -1.64 -2.27 -1.76
N TYR A 261 -0.66 -2.80 -2.52
CA TYR A 261 -0.27 -2.26 -3.81
C TYR A 261 -1.36 -2.47 -4.88
N GLY A 262 -1.98 -3.65 -4.90
CA GLY A 262 -3.11 -3.92 -5.82
C GLY A 262 -4.33 -3.08 -5.49
N LEU A 263 -4.66 -2.95 -4.19
CA LEU A 263 -5.74 -2.09 -3.73
C LEU A 263 -5.48 -0.62 -4.07
N ASN A 264 -4.25 -0.13 -3.89
CA ASN A 264 -3.91 1.25 -4.21
C ASN A 264 -4.11 1.57 -5.70
N GLN A 265 -3.84 0.62 -6.63
CA GLN A 265 -4.12 0.81 -8.05
C GLN A 265 -5.62 1.05 -8.32
N LEU A 266 -6.50 0.30 -7.65
CA LEU A 266 -7.95 0.51 -7.73
C LEU A 266 -8.33 1.89 -7.20
N LEU A 267 -7.88 2.23 -5.99
CA LEU A 267 -8.22 3.51 -5.35
C LEU A 267 -7.71 4.71 -6.18
N THR A 268 -6.50 4.60 -6.72
CA THR A 268 -5.90 5.65 -7.57
C THR A 268 -6.67 5.82 -8.88
N ALA A 269 -7.01 4.71 -9.57
CA ALA A 269 -7.79 4.78 -10.82
C ALA A 269 -9.15 5.45 -10.60
N LEU A 270 -9.86 5.09 -9.53
CA LEU A 270 -11.16 5.68 -9.22
C LEU A 270 -11.05 7.10 -8.67
N LEU A 271 -9.98 7.45 -7.96
CA LEU A 271 -9.73 8.83 -7.51
C LEU A 271 -9.67 9.81 -8.68
N ILE A 272 -8.93 9.46 -9.73
CA ILE A 272 -8.75 10.33 -10.90
C ILE A 272 -9.90 10.28 -11.91
N GLY A 273 -10.84 9.35 -11.77
CA GLY A 273 -11.89 9.11 -12.76
C GLY A 273 -11.41 8.36 -14.01
N GLY A 274 -10.32 7.62 -13.90
CA GLY A 274 -9.75 6.78 -14.97
C GLY A 274 -10.47 5.44 -15.13
N THR A 275 -9.84 4.53 -15.89
CA THR A 275 -10.34 3.17 -16.11
C THR A 275 -9.40 2.16 -15.46
N LEU A 276 -9.92 1.19 -14.71
CA LEU A 276 -9.19 0.03 -14.23
C LEU A 276 -9.52 -1.19 -15.06
N VAL A 277 -8.50 -1.88 -15.58
CA VAL A 277 -8.65 -3.14 -16.33
C VAL A 277 -8.21 -4.30 -15.45
N ILE A 278 -9.11 -5.20 -15.15
CA ILE A 278 -8.84 -6.38 -14.31
C ILE A 278 -8.23 -7.47 -15.19
N GLN A 279 -6.96 -7.79 -14.96
CA GLN A 279 -6.24 -8.86 -15.67
C GLN A 279 -5.86 -9.96 -14.66
N ARG A 280 -6.48 -11.13 -14.77
CA ARG A 280 -6.26 -12.26 -13.85
C ARG A 280 -5.07 -13.13 -14.24
N SER A 281 -4.93 -13.41 -15.54
CA SER A 281 -3.80 -14.19 -16.05
C SER A 281 -2.51 -13.39 -15.95
N LEU A 282 -1.47 -13.98 -15.38
CA LEU A 282 -0.12 -13.42 -15.33
C LEU A 282 0.79 -13.97 -16.43
N LEU A 283 0.25 -14.73 -17.37
CA LEU A 283 1.01 -15.19 -18.53
C LEU A 283 1.47 -13.98 -19.37
N PRO A 284 2.76 -13.88 -19.73
CA PRO A 284 3.30 -12.75 -20.49
C PRO A 284 2.51 -12.41 -21.77
N ALA A 285 2.06 -13.44 -22.52
CA ALA A 285 1.28 -13.24 -23.72
C ALA A 285 -0.07 -12.56 -23.46
N ASP A 286 -0.78 -12.97 -22.39
CA ASP A 286 -2.08 -12.42 -22.01
C ASP A 286 -1.94 -10.96 -21.54
N ILE A 287 -0.90 -10.67 -20.77
CA ILE A 287 -0.58 -9.30 -20.35
C ILE A 287 -0.33 -8.43 -21.57
N CYS A 288 0.55 -8.84 -22.49
CA CYS A 288 0.87 -8.09 -23.70
C CYS A 288 -0.36 -7.84 -24.58
N ASN A 289 -1.21 -8.85 -24.75
CA ASN A 289 -2.46 -8.72 -25.48
C ASN A 289 -3.39 -7.69 -24.84
N THR A 290 -3.50 -7.68 -23.50
CA THR A 290 -4.31 -6.71 -22.78
C THR A 290 -3.74 -5.30 -22.86
N LEU A 291 -2.41 -5.14 -22.75
CA LEU A 291 -1.74 -3.83 -22.89
C LEU A 291 -2.10 -3.15 -24.22
N ASN A 292 -2.12 -3.88 -25.31
CA ASN A 292 -2.46 -3.35 -26.64
C ASN A 292 -3.97 -3.21 -26.85
N ARG A 293 -4.75 -4.26 -26.55
CA ARG A 293 -6.20 -4.27 -26.76
C ARG A 293 -6.91 -3.16 -26.00
N GLU A 294 -6.56 -2.97 -24.73
CA GLU A 294 -7.19 -1.98 -23.86
C GLU A 294 -6.44 -0.64 -23.83
N ARG A 295 -5.37 -0.48 -24.64
CA ARG A 295 -4.58 0.75 -24.73
C ARG A 295 -4.07 1.21 -23.36
N ILE A 296 -3.54 0.28 -22.57
CA ILE A 296 -3.09 0.52 -21.20
C ILE A 296 -2.03 1.62 -21.15
N THR A 297 -2.21 2.56 -20.23
CA THR A 297 -1.28 3.68 -19.99
C THR A 297 -0.35 3.43 -18.83
N GLY A 298 -0.76 2.65 -17.84
CA GLY A 298 0.00 2.36 -16.64
C GLY A 298 -0.10 0.92 -16.16
N MET A 299 1.03 0.35 -15.73
CA MET A 299 1.10 -1.00 -15.22
C MET A 299 2.00 -1.07 -13.99
N GLY A 300 1.47 -1.63 -12.90
CA GLY A 300 2.23 -1.90 -11.70
C GLY A 300 2.34 -3.39 -11.41
N ALA A 301 3.55 -3.87 -11.10
CA ALA A 301 3.78 -5.27 -10.76
C ALA A 301 4.92 -5.45 -9.74
N VAL A 302 5.07 -6.69 -9.27
CA VAL A 302 6.15 -7.14 -8.38
C VAL A 302 7.31 -7.74 -9.19
N PRO A 303 8.52 -7.85 -8.64
CA PRO A 303 9.71 -8.31 -9.36
C PRO A 303 9.53 -9.61 -10.13
N MET A 304 8.80 -10.58 -9.55
CA MET A 304 8.55 -11.86 -10.21
C MET A 304 7.79 -11.72 -11.54
N VAL A 305 6.82 -10.83 -11.61
CA VAL A 305 6.08 -10.57 -12.87
C VAL A 305 7.00 -9.90 -13.89
N TRP A 306 7.84 -8.95 -13.43
CA TRP A 306 8.83 -8.30 -14.29
C TRP A 306 9.87 -9.29 -14.85
N GLN A 307 10.33 -10.25 -14.02
CA GLN A 307 11.24 -11.31 -14.46
C GLN A 307 10.60 -12.19 -15.54
N GLN A 308 9.33 -12.58 -15.37
CA GLN A 308 8.60 -13.34 -16.39
C GLN A 308 8.44 -12.55 -17.70
N LEU A 309 8.15 -11.24 -17.60
CA LEU A 309 8.02 -10.37 -18.79
C LEU A 309 9.36 -10.11 -19.47
N ALA A 310 10.47 -10.15 -18.76
CA ALA A 310 11.83 -10.00 -19.29
C ALA A 310 12.39 -11.31 -19.89
N GLY A 311 11.76 -12.45 -19.63
CA GLY A 311 12.25 -13.76 -20.09
C GLY A 311 12.21 -13.93 -21.62
N ASP A 312 13.09 -14.74 -22.16
CA ASP A 312 13.27 -14.95 -23.62
C ASP A 312 12.00 -15.39 -24.37
N ARG A 313 11.12 -16.12 -23.68
CA ARG A 313 9.84 -16.61 -24.24
C ARG A 313 8.73 -15.57 -24.14
N SER A 314 8.97 -14.46 -23.46
CA SER A 314 8.00 -13.39 -23.32
C SER A 314 7.93 -12.55 -24.62
N PRO A 315 6.72 -12.18 -25.07
CA PRO A 315 6.59 -11.24 -26.17
C PRO A 315 6.83 -9.79 -25.74
N PHE A 316 6.92 -9.48 -24.44
CA PHE A 316 6.95 -8.11 -23.89
C PHE A 316 8.07 -7.27 -24.54
N THR A 317 9.29 -7.76 -24.54
CA THR A 317 10.46 -7.04 -25.09
C THR A 317 10.46 -6.95 -26.62
N LYS A 318 9.58 -7.70 -27.31
CA LYS A 318 9.49 -7.78 -28.78
C LYS A 318 8.25 -7.07 -29.33
N THR A 319 7.34 -6.63 -28.47
CA THR A 319 6.07 -5.98 -28.83
C THR A 319 6.14 -4.49 -28.47
N GLN A 320 5.57 -3.64 -29.31
CA GLN A 320 5.45 -2.21 -29.02
C GLN A 320 4.14 -1.91 -28.27
N PHE A 321 4.22 -1.04 -27.27
CA PHE A 321 3.09 -0.60 -26.46
C PHE A 321 3.00 0.93 -26.53
N PRO A 322 2.44 1.51 -27.59
CA PRO A 322 2.50 2.95 -27.85
C PRO A 322 1.72 3.79 -26.83
N HIS A 323 0.82 3.17 -26.08
CA HIS A 323 0.02 3.86 -25.05
C HIS A 323 0.61 3.71 -23.64
N LEU A 324 1.50 2.76 -23.40
CA LEU A 324 2.11 2.52 -22.09
C LEU A 324 3.07 3.66 -21.76
N ARG A 325 2.69 4.50 -20.81
CA ARG A 325 3.46 5.68 -20.39
C ARG A 325 4.42 5.36 -19.24
N TYR A 326 3.99 4.51 -18.31
CA TYR A 326 4.78 4.18 -17.13
C TYR A 326 4.56 2.75 -16.66
N ILE A 327 5.60 2.25 -16.01
CA ILE A 327 5.55 1.03 -15.19
C ILE A 327 6.04 1.34 -13.78
N THR A 328 5.49 0.64 -12.79
CA THR A 328 5.87 0.80 -11.39
C THR A 328 6.22 -0.55 -10.78
N ASN A 329 7.27 -0.59 -9.96
CA ASN A 329 7.69 -1.77 -9.22
C ASN A 329 7.68 -1.51 -7.72
N THR A 330 7.16 -2.45 -6.94
CA THR A 330 7.33 -2.52 -5.48
C THR A 330 7.19 -3.97 -4.98
N GLY A 331 7.32 -4.16 -3.68
CA GLY A 331 7.20 -5.49 -3.07
C GLY A 331 8.47 -6.33 -3.15
N GLY A 332 9.53 -5.75 -3.67
CA GLY A 332 10.87 -6.31 -3.80
C GLY A 332 11.71 -5.48 -4.77
N ARG A 333 13.01 -5.69 -4.77
CA ARG A 333 13.92 -5.00 -5.67
C ARG A 333 13.76 -5.51 -7.11
N MET A 334 13.60 -4.61 -8.05
CA MET A 334 13.65 -4.94 -9.49
C MET A 334 15.12 -5.08 -9.91
N PRO A 335 15.53 -6.20 -10.49
CA PRO A 335 16.91 -6.39 -10.94
C PRO A 335 17.32 -5.33 -11.96
N GLU A 336 18.54 -4.81 -11.81
CA GLU A 336 19.09 -3.76 -12.70
C GLU A 336 19.14 -4.21 -14.16
N SER A 337 19.43 -5.51 -14.42
CA SER A 337 19.42 -6.08 -15.76
C SER A 337 18.06 -5.95 -16.45
N ILE A 338 16.95 -6.11 -15.70
CA ILE A 338 15.58 -5.97 -16.21
C ILE A 338 15.27 -4.49 -16.48
N THR A 339 15.67 -3.61 -15.58
CA THR A 339 15.49 -2.16 -15.75
C THR A 339 16.21 -1.69 -17.03
N LYS A 340 17.47 -2.09 -17.23
CA LYS A 340 18.24 -1.79 -18.44
C LYS A 340 17.59 -2.35 -19.69
N LEU A 341 17.14 -3.61 -19.65
CA LEU A 341 16.44 -4.25 -20.77
C LEU A 341 15.18 -3.48 -21.17
N PHE A 342 14.35 -3.09 -20.20
CA PHE A 342 13.11 -2.36 -20.50
C PHE A 342 13.37 -0.93 -20.97
N ARG A 343 14.40 -0.26 -20.49
CA ARG A 343 14.86 1.02 -21.02
C ARG A 343 15.29 0.93 -22.49
N GLN A 344 15.94 -0.15 -22.88
CA GLN A 344 16.37 -0.38 -24.26
C GLN A 344 15.20 -0.72 -25.19
N THR A 345 14.26 -1.57 -24.73
CA THR A 345 13.16 -2.06 -25.57
C THR A 345 11.97 -1.10 -25.59
N HIS A 346 11.76 -0.32 -24.52
CA HIS A 346 10.65 0.62 -24.36
C HIS A 346 11.15 1.99 -23.85
N PRO A 347 11.97 2.72 -24.60
CA PRO A 347 12.64 3.95 -24.13
C PRO A 347 11.67 5.09 -23.76
N HIS A 348 10.43 5.07 -24.25
CA HIS A 348 9.39 6.04 -23.94
C HIS A 348 8.67 5.74 -22.62
N VAL A 349 8.81 4.53 -22.06
CA VAL A 349 8.13 4.12 -20.82
C VAL A 349 8.93 4.58 -19.60
N GLN A 350 8.28 5.33 -18.74
CA GLN A 350 8.87 5.77 -17.47
C GLN A 350 8.85 4.64 -16.46
N ILE A 351 9.98 4.37 -15.81
CA ILE A 351 10.12 3.32 -14.79
C ILE A 351 10.22 3.97 -13.42
N TYR A 352 9.25 3.70 -12.55
CA TYR A 352 9.25 4.15 -11.15
C TYR A 352 9.55 2.96 -10.25
N LEU A 353 10.61 3.05 -9.46
CA LEU A 353 10.92 2.07 -8.42
C LEU A 353 10.38 2.59 -7.09
N MET A 354 9.53 1.81 -6.46
CA MET A 354 8.84 2.22 -5.25
C MET A 354 9.12 1.25 -4.11
N PHE A 355 9.10 1.75 -2.89
CA PHE A 355 9.19 0.96 -1.67
C PHE A 355 8.08 1.38 -0.70
N GLY A 356 7.62 0.42 0.10
CA GLY A 356 6.62 0.64 1.14
C GLY A 356 6.35 -0.62 1.93
N LEU A 357 5.66 -0.45 3.02
CA LEU A 357 5.16 -1.51 3.89
C LEU A 357 3.70 -1.22 4.21
N THR A 358 2.93 -2.24 4.52
CA THR A 358 1.49 -2.09 4.74
C THR A 358 1.17 -1.21 5.96
N GLU A 359 2.04 -1.21 6.97
CA GLU A 359 1.95 -0.37 8.17
C GLU A 359 2.12 1.13 7.89
N ALA A 360 2.73 1.50 6.75
CA ALA A 360 2.89 2.89 6.31
C ALA A 360 2.31 3.14 4.93
N PHE A 361 1.64 2.15 4.34
CA PHE A 361 0.93 2.09 3.06
C PHE A 361 1.78 2.47 1.83
N ARG A 362 2.66 3.48 1.91
CA ARG A 362 3.66 3.90 0.91
C ARG A 362 4.78 4.67 1.62
N SER A 363 5.99 4.62 1.09
CA SER A 363 7.15 5.23 1.75
C SER A 363 8.03 6.03 0.82
N THR A 364 8.55 5.40 -0.25
CA THR A 364 9.47 6.06 -1.18
C THR A 364 9.13 5.78 -2.64
N PHE A 365 9.65 6.62 -3.51
CA PHE A 365 9.78 6.34 -4.94
C PHE A 365 11.10 6.88 -5.47
N LEU A 366 11.67 6.17 -6.43
CA LEU A 366 12.79 6.60 -7.24
C LEU A 366 12.23 7.09 -8.59
N PRO A 367 12.38 8.37 -8.92
CA PRO A 367 11.87 8.92 -10.18
C PRO A 367 12.63 8.36 -11.40
N PRO A 368 12.01 8.34 -12.58
CA PRO A 368 12.54 7.67 -13.78
C PRO A 368 13.91 8.17 -14.24
N ASP A 369 14.22 9.44 -14.04
CA ASP A 369 15.50 10.06 -14.36
C ASP A 369 16.64 9.63 -13.43
N GLN A 370 16.31 9.10 -12.23
CA GLN A 370 17.28 8.65 -11.24
C GLN A 370 17.57 7.14 -11.32
N VAL A 371 16.78 6.38 -12.05
CA VAL A 371 16.86 4.91 -12.08
C VAL A 371 18.24 4.42 -12.59
N ASP A 372 18.78 5.07 -13.61
CA ASP A 372 20.09 4.72 -14.18
C ASP A 372 21.26 5.37 -13.40
N VAL A 373 21.02 6.52 -12.74
CA VAL A 373 22.01 7.26 -11.97
C VAL A 373 22.25 6.60 -10.60
N ARG A 374 21.18 6.05 -10.00
CA ARG A 374 21.19 5.46 -8.65
C ARG A 374 20.64 4.05 -8.64
N PRO A 375 21.29 3.11 -9.34
CA PRO A 375 20.84 1.72 -9.37
C PRO A 375 20.84 1.16 -7.94
N GLY A 376 19.72 0.54 -7.57
CA GLY A 376 19.54 -0.04 -6.24
C GLY A 376 19.01 0.91 -5.16
N SER A 377 18.86 2.21 -5.43
CA SER A 377 18.14 3.10 -4.53
C SER A 377 16.64 2.79 -4.55
N ILE A 378 15.99 2.88 -3.38
CA ILE A 378 14.53 2.85 -3.24
C ILE A 378 13.92 4.26 -3.32
N GLY A 379 14.74 5.28 -3.62
CA GLY A 379 14.32 6.66 -3.81
C GLY A 379 14.35 7.51 -2.55
N LYS A 380 13.50 8.53 -2.52
CA LYS A 380 13.30 9.45 -1.39
C LYS A 380 11.88 9.32 -0.86
N ALA A 381 11.63 9.94 0.30
CA ALA A 381 10.30 10.02 0.88
C ALA A 381 9.27 10.57 -0.12
N ILE A 382 8.09 9.96 -0.15
CA ILE A 382 6.95 10.48 -0.89
C ILE A 382 6.41 11.77 -0.23
N PRO A 383 5.65 12.61 -0.97
CA PRO A 383 4.99 13.77 -0.37
C PRO A 383 4.18 13.40 0.88
N ASN A 384 4.12 14.31 1.85
CA ASN A 384 3.38 14.16 3.11
C ASN A 384 3.84 12.98 4.01
N VAL A 385 5.08 12.51 3.80
CA VAL A 385 5.76 11.49 4.61
C VAL A 385 7.16 11.97 4.92
N GLU A 386 7.60 11.78 6.16
CA GLU A 386 8.99 11.95 6.56
C GLU A 386 9.59 10.59 6.93
N LEU A 387 10.80 10.37 6.46
CA LEU A 387 11.57 9.16 6.72
C LEU A 387 12.83 9.53 7.50
N LEU A 388 13.05 8.83 8.60
CA LEU A 388 14.21 8.99 9.46
C LEU A 388 15.01 7.69 9.45
N VAL A 389 16.32 7.78 9.42
CA VAL A 389 17.23 6.62 9.56
C VAL A 389 17.90 6.73 10.92
N LEU A 390 17.61 5.77 11.81
CA LEU A 390 18.04 5.82 13.21
C LEU A 390 19.03 4.68 13.51
N ASN A 391 20.12 5.02 14.18
CA ASN A 391 21.05 4.04 14.70
C ASN A 391 20.48 3.31 15.93
N GLU A 392 21.22 2.34 16.48
CA GLU A 392 20.78 1.56 17.66
C GLU A 392 20.60 2.41 18.93
N ARG A 393 21.16 3.64 18.96
CA ARG A 393 20.99 4.61 20.07
C ARG A 393 19.77 5.50 19.89
N GLY A 394 19.06 5.39 18.76
CA GLY A 394 17.93 6.25 18.42
C GLY A 394 18.33 7.62 17.89
N GLU A 395 19.57 7.80 17.47
CA GLU A 395 20.10 9.02 16.86
C GLU A 395 19.99 8.96 15.34
N LEU A 396 19.90 10.14 14.69
CA LEU A 396 19.90 10.21 13.23
C LEU A 396 21.25 9.76 12.65
N CYS A 397 21.19 8.83 11.72
CA CYS A 397 22.36 8.40 10.95
C CYS A 397 22.85 9.50 10.00
N LYS A 398 24.16 9.60 9.83
CA LYS A 398 24.77 10.39 8.78
C LYS A 398 24.70 9.66 7.44
N PRO A 399 24.87 10.38 6.31
CA PRO A 399 25.02 9.72 5.02
C PRO A 399 26.08 8.60 5.06
N GLY A 400 25.74 7.44 4.51
CA GLY A 400 26.57 6.23 4.53
C GLY A 400 26.42 5.35 5.78
N GLU A 401 25.91 5.87 6.90
CA GLU A 401 25.65 5.07 8.11
C GLU A 401 24.37 4.25 7.96
N GLU A 402 24.42 3.02 8.48
CA GLU A 402 23.28 2.09 8.48
C GLU A 402 22.39 2.30 9.70
N GLY A 403 21.08 2.28 9.48
CA GLY A 403 20.11 2.41 10.57
C GLY A 403 18.73 1.90 10.20
N GLU A 404 17.85 1.83 11.20
CA GLU A 404 16.46 1.46 11.04
C GLU A 404 15.68 2.59 10.38
N LEU A 405 14.91 2.26 9.33
CA LEU A 405 14.02 3.18 8.65
C LEU A 405 12.75 3.39 9.49
N VAL A 406 12.49 4.62 9.87
CA VAL A 406 11.33 5.04 10.65
C VAL A 406 10.45 5.98 9.82
N HIS A 407 9.15 5.70 9.78
CA HIS A 407 8.17 6.39 8.96
C HIS A 407 7.22 7.23 9.82
N ARG A 408 6.98 8.47 9.43
CA ARG A 408 5.93 9.33 10.00
C ARG A 408 5.17 10.04 8.90
N GLY A 409 3.89 10.32 9.13
CA GLY A 409 3.04 11.04 8.18
C GLY A 409 1.62 10.48 8.10
N ALA A 410 0.84 10.97 7.15
CA ALA A 410 -0.57 10.66 7.01
C ALA A 410 -0.90 9.21 6.63
N ASN A 411 0.10 8.46 6.14
CA ASN A 411 -0.08 7.09 5.68
C ASN A 411 0.12 6.02 6.76
N ILE A 412 0.49 6.43 7.99
CA ILE A 412 0.74 5.52 9.09
C ILE A 412 -0.56 4.83 9.49
N ALA A 413 -0.54 3.49 9.50
CA ALA A 413 -1.67 2.67 9.95
C ALA A 413 -1.98 2.91 11.43
N ILE A 414 -3.19 2.52 11.85
CA ILE A 414 -3.64 2.70 13.25
C ILE A 414 -2.89 1.75 14.19
N GLY A 415 -2.53 0.56 13.70
CA GLY A 415 -1.88 -0.51 14.46
C GLY A 415 -2.29 -1.88 13.96
N TYR A 416 -2.01 -2.91 14.76
CA TYR A 416 -2.44 -4.28 14.48
C TYR A 416 -3.74 -4.61 15.24
N TRP A 417 -4.70 -5.20 14.54
CA TRP A 417 -5.95 -5.64 15.14
C TRP A 417 -5.71 -6.71 16.21
N ARG A 418 -6.23 -6.48 17.43
CA ARG A 418 -6.11 -7.38 18.60
C ARG A 418 -4.68 -7.82 18.95
N ASP A 419 -3.69 -7.02 18.59
CA ASP A 419 -2.29 -7.31 18.87
C ASP A 419 -1.58 -6.05 19.44
N PRO A 420 -1.90 -5.69 20.71
CA PRO A 420 -1.34 -4.50 21.34
C PRO A 420 0.18 -4.59 21.55
N GLU A 421 0.73 -5.79 21.75
CA GLU A 421 2.17 -5.97 21.99
C GLU A 421 2.98 -5.66 20.73
N ASN A 422 2.64 -6.27 19.59
CA ASN A 422 3.30 -5.95 18.32
C ASN A 422 3.00 -4.50 17.88
N THR A 423 1.80 -3.97 18.18
CA THR A 423 1.49 -2.56 17.95
C THR A 423 2.46 -1.67 18.72
N ALA A 424 2.64 -1.89 20.02
CA ALA A 424 3.55 -1.10 20.84
C ALA A 424 5.03 -1.22 20.43
N GLN A 425 5.42 -2.35 19.83
CA GLN A 425 6.77 -2.55 19.31
C GLN A 425 7.03 -1.81 18.00
N ARG A 426 6.03 -1.74 17.12
CA ARG A 426 6.14 -1.19 15.75
C ARG A 426 5.73 0.27 15.67
N PHE A 427 4.65 0.63 16.34
CA PHE A 427 4.04 1.96 16.37
C PHE A 427 4.44 2.65 17.67
N ARG A 428 5.50 3.45 17.60
CA ARG A 428 6.13 4.09 18.75
C ARG A 428 6.05 5.60 18.63
N PRO A 429 6.25 6.35 19.73
CA PRO A 429 6.42 7.79 19.65
C PRO A 429 7.45 8.18 18.60
N ALA A 430 7.11 9.19 17.79
CA ALA A 430 8.04 9.72 16.80
C ALA A 430 9.29 10.29 17.50
N PRO A 431 10.51 10.00 16.99
CA PRO A 431 11.74 10.50 17.58
C PRO A 431 11.80 12.02 17.48
N PHE A 432 12.48 12.67 18.44
CA PHE A 432 12.73 14.12 18.51
C PHE A 432 11.52 15.04 18.66
N GLN A 433 10.32 14.49 18.75
CA GLN A 433 9.10 15.24 19.04
C GLN A 433 8.72 15.14 20.51
N GLN A 434 9.41 15.87 21.37
CA GLN A 434 8.83 16.24 22.66
C GLN A 434 7.79 17.33 22.39
N GLY A 435 6.52 16.91 22.38
CA GLY A 435 5.41 17.72 21.93
C GLY A 435 5.30 19.05 22.67
N LYS A 436 5.48 20.12 21.93
CA LYS A 436 4.91 21.41 22.30
C LYS A 436 3.39 21.27 22.11
N GLY A 437 2.67 20.83 23.15
CA GLY A 437 1.22 20.73 23.10
C GLY A 437 0.59 19.40 23.53
N GLY A 438 1.36 18.42 24.01
CA GLY A 438 0.84 17.23 24.71
C GLY A 438 0.31 16.08 23.85
N GLN A 439 0.28 16.17 22.52
CA GLN A 439 -0.02 15.04 21.65
C GLN A 439 1.27 14.35 21.18
N THR A 440 1.36 13.05 21.45
CA THR A 440 2.46 12.22 20.97
C THR A 440 2.13 11.73 19.56
N GLU A 441 2.87 12.21 18.56
CA GLU A 441 2.79 11.67 17.21
C GLU A 441 3.37 10.25 17.20
N ILE A 442 2.74 9.36 16.46
CA ILE A 442 3.17 7.96 16.29
C ILE A 442 3.94 7.81 14.98
N ALA A 443 5.02 7.06 15.03
CA ALA A 443 5.83 6.65 13.88
C ALA A 443 5.90 5.13 13.79
N VAL A 444 6.10 4.59 12.58
CA VAL A 444 6.34 3.17 12.33
C VAL A 444 7.83 2.90 12.25
N TYR A 445 8.32 2.07 13.15
CA TYR A 445 9.67 1.53 13.13
C TYR A 445 9.65 0.26 12.28
N SER A 446 10.11 0.37 11.04
CA SER A 446 9.85 -0.65 10.01
C SER A 446 10.60 -1.97 10.22
N GLY A 447 11.69 -1.97 10.99
CA GLY A 447 12.63 -3.09 11.06
C GLY A 447 13.42 -3.30 9.76
N ASP A 448 13.32 -2.38 8.82
CA ASP A 448 14.12 -2.35 7.61
C ASP A 448 15.36 -1.51 7.86
N TYR A 449 16.54 -2.07 7.59
CA TYR A 449 17.81 -1.38 7.67
C TYR A 449 18.14 -0.76 6.32
N VAL A 450 18.51 0.50 6.36
CA VAL A 450 18.81 1.31 5.18
C VAL A 450 20.04 2.19 5.44
N LYS A 451 20.57 2.79 4.38
CA LYS A 451 21.49 3.92 4.45
C LYS A 451 21.06 4.99 3.46
N THR A 452 21.48 6.23 3.68
CA THR A 452 21.25 7.34 2.75
C THR A 452 22.57 7.75 2.09
N ASP A 453 22.48 8.30 0.87
CA ASP A 453 23.61 9.05 0.30
C ASP A 453 23.57 10.52 0.75
N GLU A 454 24.57 11.32 0.31
CA GLU A 454 24.69 12.74 0.64
C GLU A 454 23.52 13.59 0.11
N GLU A 455 22.82 13.12 -0.92
CA GLU A 455 21.65 13.77 -1.50
C GLU A 455 20.32 13.30 -0.86
N GLY A 456 20.39 12.36 0.10
CA GLY A 456 19.24 11.83 0.82
C GLY A 456 18.45 10.73 0.08
N PHE A 457 19.01 10.11 -0.96
CA PHE A 457 18.45 8.90 -1.54
C PHE A 457 18.73 7.70 -0.64
N ILE A 458 17.72 6.84 -0.49
CA ILE A 458 17.71 5.72 0.44
C ILE A 458 18.08 4.44 -0.30
N TYR A 459 18.94 3.64 0.30
CA TYR A 459 19.35 2.32 -0.18
C TYR A 459 18.96 1.27 0.85
N PHE A 460 18.15 0.31 0.43
CA PHE A 460 17.73 -0.81 1.27
C PHE A 460 18.91 -1.77 1.48
N ILE A 461 19.13 -2.18 2.75
CA ILE A 461 20.19 -3.11 3.12
C ILE A 461 19.56 -4.48 3.41
N GLY A 462 18.53 -4.53 4.26
CA GLY A 462 17.86 -5.77 4.61
C GLY A 462 16.93 -5.62 5.80
N ARG A 463 16.20 -6.68 6.13
CA ARG A 463 15.35 -6.70 7.31
C ARG A 463 16.14 -7.12 8.55
N LYS A 464 15.91 -6.43 9.66
CA LYS A 464 16.55 -6.71 10.95
C LYS A 464 16.40 -8.17 11.40
N ASP A 465 15.22 -8.73 11.19
CA ASP A 465 14.82 -10.09 11.55
C ASP A 465 15.27 -11.17 10.55
N GLN A 466 15.74 -10.78 9.36
CA GLN A 466 16.18 -11.68 8.28
C GLN A 466 17.67 -11.63 8.04
N MET A 467 18.40 -10.68 8.67
CA MET A 467 19.84 -10.58 8.52
C MET A 467 20.54 -11.89 8.96
N ILE A 468 21.39 -12.39 8.11
CA ILE A 468 22.17 -13.61 8.33
C ILE A 468 23.45 -13.25 9.08
N LYS A 469 23.76 -13.98 10.15
CA LYS A 469 25.05 -13.90 10.81
C LYS A 469 26.04 -14.83 10.14
N SER A 470 27.00 -14.30 9.41
CA SER A 470 28.03 -15.05 8.72
C SER A 470 29.41 -14.48 9.05
N HIS A 471 30.33 -15.32 9.51
CA HIS A 471 31.73 -14.93 9.85
C HIS A 471 31.84 -13.68 10.75
N GLY A 472 30.89 -13.51 11.69
CA GLY A 472 30.84 -12.36 12.58
C GLY A 472 30.24 -11.09 11.96
N MET A 473 29.84 -11.13 10.69
CA MET A 473 29.18 -10.05 9.99
C MET A 473 27.67 -10.28 9.90
N ARG A 474 26.91 -9.16 9.79
CA ARG A 474 25.48 -9.21 9.41
C ARG A 474 25.40 -9.09 7.89
N VAL A 475 24.82 -10.11 7.24
CA VAL A 475 24.70 -10.23 5.80
C VAL A 475 23.23 -10.15 5.40
N SER A 476 22.93 -9.34 4.40
CA SER A 476 21.59 -9.30 3.82
C SER A 476 21.35 -10.50 2.90
N PRO A 477 20.25 -11.23 3.07
CA PRO A 477 19.85 -12.23 2.09
C PRO A 477 19.73 -11.65 0.69
N GLU A 478 19.23 -10.41 0.56
CA GLU A 478 19.04 -9.72 -0.70
C GLU A 478 20.38 -9.45 -1.41
N GLU A 479 21.44 -9.15 -0.68
CA GLU A 479 22.79 -8.95 -1.24
C GLU A 479 23.31 -10.24 -1.89
N ILE A 480 23.06 -11.39 -1.25
CA ILE A 480 23.40 -12.71 -1.80
C ILE A 480 22.57 -12.98 -3.07
N GLU A 481 21.25 -12.74 -2.98
CA GLU A 481 20.31 -12.95 -4.08
C GLU A 481 20.69 -12.10 -5.31
N ASP A 482 21.01 -10.83 -5.12
CA ASP A 482 21.42 -9.91 -6.17
C ASP A 482 22.68 -10.39 -6.91
N CYS A 483 23.69 -10.85 -6.16
CA CYS A 483 24.90 -11.42 -6.75
C CYS A 483 24.59 -12.67 -7.58
N ILE A 484 23.70 -13.53 -7.08
CA ILE A 484 23.27 -14.75 -7.80
C ILE A 484 22.49 -14.39 -9.05
N PHE A 485 21.59 -13.41 -8.99
CA PHE A 485 20.84 -12.91 -10.18
C PHE A 485 21.76 -12.32 -11.25
N ALA A 486 22.83 -11.63 -10.86
CA ALA A 486 23.79 -11.05 -11.78
C ALA A 486 24.50 -12.11 -12.65
N SER A 487 24.55 -13.37 -12.20
CA SER A 487 25.07 -14.51 -12.98
C SER A 487 24.25 -14.83 -14.24
N ARG A 488 22.95 -14.47 -14.27
CA ARG A 488 21.97 -14.85 -15.28
C ARG A 488 21.69 -16.35 -15.41
N MET A 489 22.22 -17.18 -14.49
CA MET A 489 22.01 -18.63 -14.48
C MET A 489 20.68 -19.02 -13.84
N VAL A 490 20.04 -18.11 -13.10
CA VAL A 490 18.85 -18.40 -12.32
C VAL A 490 17.68 -17.50 -12.70
N LEU A 491 16.48 -18.06 -12.66
CA LEU A 491 15.23 -17.34 -12.82
C LEU A 491 14.79 -16.73 -11.48
N HIS A 492 14.93 -17.48 -10.40
CA HIS A 492 14.61 -17.05 -9.05
C HIS A 492 15.68 -17.51 -8.07
N ALA A 493 15.95 -16.70 -7.06
CA ALA A 493 16.86 -17.03 -5.96
C ALA A 493 16.31 -16.46 -4.65
N VAL A 494 16.42 -17.24 -3.57
CA VAL A 494 16.05 -16.83 -2.20
C VAL A 494 17.11 -17.37 -1.24
N ALA A 495 17.81 -16.44 -0.56
CA ALA A 495 18.79 -16.78 0.45
C ALA A 495 18.18 -16.81 1.85
N PHE A 496 18.55 -17.76 2.66
CA PHE A 496 18.19 -17.83 4.08
C PHE A 496 19.24 -18.57 4.88
N ALA A 497 19.23 -18.37 6.19
CA ALA A 497 20.11 -19.10 7.08
C ALA A 497 19.36 -20.19 7.84
N VAL A 498 20.01 -21.34 8.00
CA VAL A 498 19.61 -22.39 8.93
C VAL A 498 20.69 -22.57 10.00
N PRO A 499 20.35 -22.82 11.26
CA PRO A 499 21.35 -23.10 12.30
C PRO A 499 22.21 -24.29 11.90
N PHE A 500 23.53 -24.16 12.02
CA PHE A 500 24.48 -25.27 11.87
C PHE A 500 24.93 -25.77 13.24
N ASP A 501 25.29 -24.86 14.13
CA ASP A 501 25.59 -25.11 15.53
C ASP A 501 25.14 -23.92 16.39
N GLU A 502 25.51 -23.87 17.66
CA GLU A 502 25.12 -22.76 18.58
C GLU A 502 25.66 -21.39 18.16
N VAL A 503 26.67 -21.34 17.31
CA VAL A 503 27.39 -20.10 16.94
C VAL A 503 27.27 -19.80 15.45
N ARG A 504 27.18 -20.81 14.59
CA ARG A 504 27.24 -20.67 13.12
C ARG A 504 25.92 -21.03 12.48
N SER A 505 25.63 -20.29 11.40
CA SER A 505 24.52 -20.56 10.50
C SER A 505 25.04 -20.97 9.13
N THR A 506 24.39 -21.91 8.49
CA THR A 506 24.60 -22.28 7.09
C THR A 506 23.77 -21.36 6.20
N ILE A 507 24.40 -20.71 5.23
CA ILE A 507 23.73 -19.91 4.21
C ILE A 507 23.23 -20.86 3.12
N VAL A 508 21.92 -20.96 2.97
CA VAL A 508 21.26 -21.72 1.92
C VAL A 508 20.73 -20.76 0.86
N ILE A 509 21.06 -21.02 -0.40
CA ILE A 509 20.41 -20.37 -1.54
C ILE A 509 19.47 -21.37 -2.21
N ALA A 510 18.16 -21.15 -2.06
CA ALA A 510 17.15 -21.82 -2.87
C ALA A 510 17.08 -21.12 -4.22
N LEU A 511 17.07 -21.85 -5.31
CA LEU A 511 17.03 -21.26 -6.64
C LEU A 511 16.21 -22.07 -7.65
N VAL A 512 15.64 -21.36 -8.62
CA VAL A 512 15.04 -21.94 -9.83
C VAL A 512 15.94 -21.56 -11.00
N PRO A 513 16.55 -22.49 -11.72
CA PRO A 513 17.40 -22.20 -12.85
C PRO A 513 16.65 -21.50 -14.01
N SER A 514 17.34 -20.65 -14.76
CA SER A 514 16.81 -20.08 -16.00
C SER A 514 16.55 -21.15 -17.07
N ASP A 515 17.42 -22.16 -17.11
CA ASP A 515 17.25 -23.39 -17.90
C ASP A 515 17.72 -24.60 -17.10
N HIS A 516 16.80 -25.49 -16.76
CA HIS A 516 17.08 -26.70 -15.99
C HIS A 516 18.04 -27.68 -16.70
N LYS A 517 18.12 -27.63 -18.04
CA LYS A 517 18.95 -28.55 -18.82
C LYS A 517 20.42 -28.13 -18.87
N SER A 518 20.66 -26.84 -18.87
CA SER A 518 22.01 -26.26 -18.97
C SER A 518 22.57 -25.76 -17.64
N PHE A 519 21.79 -25.76 -16.56
CA PHE A 519 22.22 -25.28 -15.25
C PHE A 519 23.32 -26.17 -14.65
N SER A 520 24.41 -25.54 -14.23
CA SER A 520 25.54 -26.18 -13.56
C SER A 520 25.82 -25.54 -12.21
N GLN A 521 25.57 -26.28 -11.14
CA GLN A 521 25.89 -25.85 -9.79
C GLN A 521 27.39 -25.54 -9.59
N LYS A 522 28.26 -26.26 -10.32
CA LYS A 522 29.69 -26.01 -10.32
C LYS A 522 30.05 -24.64 -10.92
N GLU A 523 29.41 -24.29 -12.03
CA GLU A 523 29.62 -22.98 -12.66
C GLU A 523 29.11 -21.85 -11.77
N LEU A 524 27.95 -22.01 -11.15
CA LEU A 524 27.43 -21.04 -10.18
C LEU A 524 28.38 -20.89 -9.00
N SER A 525 28.93 -21.98 -8.47
CA SER A 525 29.89 -21.94 -7.36
C SER A 525 31.20 -21.19 -7.76
N LEU A 526 31.67 -21.42 -8.99
CA LEU A 526 32.83 -20.69 -9.53
C LEU A 526 32.53 -19.20 -9.68
N TYR A 527 31.34 -18.87 -10.18
CA TYR A 527 30.88 -17.49 -10.29
C TYR A 527 30.83 -16.81 -8.91
N CYS A 528 30.25 -17.47 -7.90
CA CYS A 528 30.20 -16.96 -6.53
C CYS A 528 31.62 -16.73 -5.97
N LYS A 529 32.56 -17.66 -6.19
CA LYS A 529 33.95 -17.50 -5.76
C LYS A 529 34.64 -16.31 -6.38
N ALA A 530 34.33 -16.01 -7.64
CA ALA A 530 34.94 -14.90 -8.39
C ALA A 530 34.33 -13.54 -8.04
N ASN A 531 33.03 -13.48 -7.68
CA ASN A 531 32.27 -12.24 -7.60
C ASN A 531 31.76 -11.92 -6.18
N MET A 532 31.91 -12.85 -5.20
CA MET A 532 31.41 -12.65 -3.84
C MET A 532 32.52 -12.82 -2.81
N PRO A 533 32.60 -11.92 -1.79
CA PRO A 533 33.38 -12.14 -0.60
C PRO A 533 33.01 -13.46 0.08
N GLU A 534 33.91 -14.06 0.84
CA GLU A 534 33.70 -15.37 1.44
C GLU A 534 32.48 -15.42 2.36
N TYR A 535 32.25 -14.37 3.14
CA TYR A 535 31.13 -14.27 4.08
C TYR A 535 29.75 -14.14 3.41
N LEU A 536 29.68 -13.84 2.10
CA LEU A 536 28.44 -13.77 1.30
C LEU A 536 28.17 -15.06 0.53
N ARG A 537 29.14 -15.97 0.43
CA ARG A 537 28.99 -17.16 -0.41
C ARG A 537 28.00 -18.12 0.22
N PRO A 538 27.03 -18.64 -0.55
CA PRO A 538 26.17 -19.71 -0.08
C PRO A 538 26.98 -20.97 0.24
N ASP A 539 26.69 -21.58 1.38
CA ASP A 539 27.24 -22.90 1.76
C ASP A 539 26.54 -24.02 1.02
N VAL A 540 25.23 -23.83 0.76
CA VAL A 540 24.37 -24.82 0.11
C VAL A 540 23.59 -24.16 -1.03
N VAL A 541 23.60 -24.84 -2.18
CA VAL A 541 22.76 -24.53 -3.34
C VAL A 541 21.64 -25.56 -3.42
N TRP A 542 20.41 -25.10 -3.21
CA TRP A 542 19.21 -25.94 -3.22
C TRP A 542 18.34 -25.61 -4.44
N GLN A 543 18.37 -26.49 -5.43
CA GLN A 543 17.64 -26.33 -6.67
C GLN A 543 16.19 -26.81 -6.51
N LEU A 544 15.25 -26.01 -7.02
CA LEU A 544 13.82 -26.27 -7.04
C LEU A 544 13.24 -26.06 -8.45
N GLU A 545 12.10 -26.69 -8.72
CA GLU A 545 11.34 -26.46 -9.96
C GLU A 545 10.54 -25.16 -9.89
N SER A 546 10.01 -24.81 -8.72
CA SER A 546 9.27 -23.58 -8.46
C SER A 546 9.32 -23.22 -6.98
N PHE A 547 9.05 -21.96 -6.65
CA PHE A 547 8.95 -21.51 -5.27
C PHE A 547 7.52 -21.52 -4.74
N PRO A 548 7.33 -21.83 -3.44
CA PRO A 548 6.11 -21.47 -2.74
C PRO A 548 6.00 -19.96 -2.70
N LEU A 549 4.78 -19.45 -2.92
CA LEU A 549 4.51 -18.01 -2.94
C LEU A 549 3.61 -17.62 -1.78
N THR A 550 3.84 -16.42 -1.26
CA THR A 550 2.90 -15.76 -0.36
C THR A 550 1.62 -15.37 -1.09
N SER A 551 0.59 -15.01 -0.36
CA SER A 551 -0.66 -14.51 -0.93
C SER A 551 -0.50 -13.22 -1.77
N SER A 552 0.58 -12.48 -1.56
CA SER A 552 0.94 -11.29 -2.36
C SER A 552 1.77 -11.62 -3.61
N GLY A 553 2.04 -12.90 -3.89
CA GLY A 553 2.83 -13.34 -5.05
C GLY A 553 4.34 -13.20 -4.88
N LYS A 554 4.85 -13.03 -3.65
CA LYS A 554 6.28 -13.03 -3.35
C LYS A 554 6.75 -14.44 -3.01
N PRO A 555 8.04 -14.78 -3.20
CA PRO A 555 8.60 -16.02 -2.66
C PRO A 555 8.38 -16.11 -1.15
N ASP A 556 7.87 -17.25 -0.70
CA ASP A 556 7.65 -17.51 0.73
C ASP A 556 8.94 -18.05 1.37
N ARG A 557 9.78 -17.13 1.86
CA ARG A 557 11.07 -17.46 2.49
C ARG A 557 10.90 -18.33 3.74
N VAL A 558 9.83 -18.13 4.51
CA VAL A 558 9.54 -18.91 5.72
C VAL A 558 9.25 -20.35 5.32
N ARG A 559 8.37 -20.54 4.35
CA ARG A 559 8.02 -21.88 3.87
C ARG A 559 9.20 -22.60 3.20
N LEU A 560 10.01 -21.88 2.43
CA LEU A 560 11.26 -22.42 1.85
C LEU A 560 12.21 -22.92 2.95
N LYS A 561 12.38 -22.14 4.00
CA LYS A 561 13.23 -22.55 5.14
C LYS A 561 12.69 -23.79 5.86
N GLU A 562 11.36 -23.85 6.09
CA GLU A 562 10.69 -25.02 6.65
C GLU A 562 10.90 -26.26 5.77
N MET A 563 10.60 -26.16 4.47
CA MET A 563 10.78 -27.27 3.51
C MET A 563 12.22 -27.79 3.48
N TYR A 564 13.20 -26.87 3.48
CA TYR A 564 14.61 -27.26 3.53
C TYR A 564 14.95 -28.00 4.83
N THR A 565 14.46 -27.51 5.97
CA THR A 565 14.68 -28.10 7.28
C THR A 565 14.03 -29.49 7.39
N GLU A 566 12.77 -29.62 6.92
CA GLU A 566 12.04 -30.89 6.87
C GLU A 566 12.76 -31.96 6.02
N GLN A 567 13.36 -31.55 4.90
CA GLN A 567 14.13 -32.46 4.04
C GLN A 567 15.46 -32.92 4.66
N ASN A 568 16.12 -32.04 5.43
CA ASN A 568 17.45 -32.31 5.99
C ASN A 568 17.43 -32.78 7.45
N GLN A 569 16.29 -32.73 8.16
CA GLN A 569 16.11 -33.38 9.48
C GLN A 569 15.85 -34.90 9.40
N LYS A 570 15.73 -35.47 8.19
CA LYS A 570 15.53 -36.90 7.97
C LYS A 570 16.85 -37.72 7.88
N PHE A 571 17.97 -37.08 8.19
CA PHE A 571 19.28 -37.72 8.25
C PHE A 571 19.94 -37.45 9.64
#